data_36119da7142e5c4b1313c3e79be1350b
#
_entry.id   36119da7142e5c4b1313c3e79be1350b
#
_cell.length_a   1.000
_cell.length_b   1.000
_cell.length_c   1.000
_cell.angle_alpha   90.00
_cell.angle_beta   90.00
_cell.angle_gamma   90.00
#
_symmetry.space_group_name_H-M   'P 1'
#
loop_
_entity.id
_entity.type
_entity.pdbx_description
1 polymer ?
#
loop_
_entity_poly.entity_id
_entity_poly.type
_entity_poly.pdbx_seq_one_letter_code
_entity_poly.pdbx_strand_id
1 'polypeptide(L)'
;MDLDALETSFDLVAPRGEELMEIFYVRLFAAAPAVQPLFAGSDIKRQQAMLLSALVLLRKSLRDLDRVVPTLKNLGARHVAYGAEPEHYPVVGAVLIGAMATVAGEAWEPRYAEAWGEAFGVVAGAMLEGAAEAQFAAAA
;
A
#
# COMPACT_ATOMS: atom_id res chain seq x y z
N MET A 1 -6.20 15.44 -6.55
CA MET A 1 -6.23 13.97 -6.64
C MET A 1 -7.51 13.53 -7.31
N ASP A 2 -7.42 12.60 -8.25
CA ASP A 2 -8.61 12.13 -9.01
C ASP A 2 -9.35 11.06 -8.18
N LEU A 3 -10.26 11.53 -7.33
CA LEU A 3 -11.00 10.65 -6.41
C LEU A 3 -11.90 9.67 -7.15
N ASP A 4 -12.54 10.12 -8.25
CA ASP A 4 -13.41 9.24 -9.02
C ASP A 4 -12.62 8.09 -9.65
N ALA A 5 -11.44 8.36 -10.17
CA ALA A 5 -10.58 7.31 -10.73
C ALA A 5 -10.17 6.31 -9.64
N LEU A 6 -9.81 6.78 -8.45
CA LEU A 6 -9.44 5.92 -7.33
C LEU A 6 -10.61 5.05 -6.90
N GLU A 7 -11.77 5.63 -6.73
CA GLU A 7 -12.97 4.90 -6.29
C GLU A 7 -13.40 3.87 -7.33
N THR A 8 -13.50 4.29 -8.60
CA THR A 8 -13.92 3.41 -9.68
C THR A 8 -12.96 2.23 -9.86
N SER A 9 -11.67 2.50 -9.89
CA SER A 9 -10.66 1.45 -10.12
C SER A 9 -10.59 0.48 -8.96
N PHE A 10 -10.67 0.96 -7.72
CA PHE A 10 -10.67 0.06 -6.58
C PHE A 10 -11.91 -0.85 -6.60
N ASP A 11 -13.07 -0.29 -6.94
CA ASP A 11 -14.32 -1.05 -7.01
C ASP A 11 -14.30 -2.12 -8.12
N LEU A 12 -13.47 -1.95 -9.16
CA LEU A 12 -13.25 -3.00 -10.16
C LEU A 12 -12.50 -4.20 -9.61
N VAL A 13 -11.57 -4.00 -8.69
CA VAL A 13 -10.68 -5.07 -8.20
C VAL A 13 -11.09 -5.62 -6.84
N ALA A 14 -11.86 -4.88 -6.06
CA ALA A 14 -12.24 -5.27 -4.70
C ALA A 14 -12.96 -6.62 -4.62
N PRO A 15 -13.87 -7.00 -5.57
CA PRO A 15 -14.48 -8.32 -5.53
C PRO A 15 -13.50 -9.48 -5.67
N ARG A 16 -12.30 -9.20 -6.21
CA ARG A 16 -11.22 -10.19 -6.38
C ARG A 16 -10.04 -9.86 -5.47
N GLY A 17 -10.32 -9.34 -4.28
CA GLY A 17 -9.30 -8.88 -3.35
C GLY A 17 -8.29 -9.95 -2.95
N GLU A 18 -8.73 -11.20 -2.74
CA GLU A 18 -7.82 -12.30 -2.41
C GLU A 18 -6.83 -12.57 -3.53
N GLU A 19 -7.32 -12.62 -4.77
CA GLU A 19 -6.47 -12.80 -5.95
C GLU A 19 -5.50 -11.62 -6.11
N LEU A 20 -5.99 -10.41 -5.90
CA LEU A 20 -5.15 -9.21 -5.93
C LEU A 20 -3.97 -9.34 -4.96
N MET A 21 -4.24 -9.77 -3.74
CA MET A 21 -3.20 -9.92 -2.72
C MET A 21 -2.21 -11.03 -3.04
N GLU A 22 -2.68 -12.15 -3.58
CA GLU A 22 -1.80 -13.24 -4.02
C GLU A 22 -0.84 -12.77 -5.11
N ILE A 23 -1.35 -12.09 -6.12
CA ILE A 23 -0.55 -11.54 -7.22
C ILE A 23 0.45 -10.51 -6.68
N PHE A 24 -0.01 -9.63 -5.79
CA PHE A 24 0.83 -8.59 -5.21
C PHE A 24 2.07 -9.18 -4.51
N TYR A 25 1.86 -10.12 -3.58
CA TYR A 25 2.99 -10.65 -2.79
C TYR A 25 3.95 -11.48 -3.64
N VAL A 26 3.46 -12.27 -4.59
CA VAL A 26 4.33 -13.00 -5.52
C VAL A 26 5.21 -12.03 -6.30
N ARG A 27 4.63 -10.96 -6.83
CA ARG A 27 5.37 -9.97 -7.61
C ARG A 27 6.30 -9.12 -6.75
N LEU A 28 5.89 -8.79 -5.53
CA LEU A 28 6.73 -8.03 -4.61
C LEU A 28 8.03 -8.77 -4.31
N PHE A 29 7.93 -10.05 -3.98
CA PHE A 29 9.11 -10.86 -3.66
C PHE A 29 9.99 -11.11 -4.87
N ALA A 30 9.41 -11.13 -6.08
CA ALA A 30 10.19 -11.22 -7.32
C ALA A 30 10.90 -9.90 -7.63
N ALA A 31 10.22 -8.76 -7.44
CA ALA A 31 10.77 -7.43 -7.74
C ALA A 31 11.78 -6.97 -6.69
N ALA A 32 11.59 -7.36 -5.44
CA ALA A 32 12.43 -6.96 -4.32
C ALA A 32 12.69 -8.17 -3.40
N PRO A 33 13.56 -9.11 -3.83
CA PRO A 33 13.83 -10.31 -3.03
C PRO A 33 14.30 -10.01 -1.62
N ALA A 34 14.95 -8.87 -1.41
CA ALA A 34 15.45 -8.46 -0.10
C ALA A 34 14.35 -8.20 0.93
N VAL A 35 13.09 -7.96 0.50
CA VAL A 35 12.00 -7.76 1.45
C VAL A 35 11.38 -9.07 1.93
N GLN A 36 11.56 -10.17 1.21
CA GLN A 36 10.97 -11.45 1.59
C GLN A 36 11.37 -11.91 3.01
N PRO A 37 12.64 -11.78 3.44
CA PRO A 37 13.01 -12.14 4.81
C PRO A 37 12.26 -11.36 5.88
N LEU A 38 11.78 -10.17 5.59
CA LEU A 38 11.02 -9.36 6.54
C LEU A 38 9.69 -10.02 6.91
N PHE A 39 9.21 -10.94 6.08
CA PHE A 39 7.96 -11.68 6.30
C PHE A 39 8.20 -13.11 6.80
N ALA A 40 9.45 -13.51 7.07
CA ALA A 40 9.81 -14.89 7.39
C ALA A 40 9.09 -15.44 8.63
N GLY A 41 8.80 -14.58 9.61
CA GLY A 41 8.08 -14.99 10.83
C GLY A 41 6.57 -14.76 10.75
N SER A 42 6.05 -14.37 9.58
CA SER A 42 4.65 -13.94 9.42
C SER A 42 3.82 -14.99 8.68
N ASP A 43 2.54 -15.06 9.02
CA ASP A 43 1.54 -15.81 8.26
C ASP A 43 1.15 -14.97 7.04
N ILE A 44 1.47 -15.47 5.83
CA ILE A 44 1.22 -14.72 4.59
C ILE A 44 -0.27 -14.46 4.37
N LYS A 45 -1.14 -15.40 4.74
CA LYS A 45 -2.59 -15.20 4.60
C LYS A 45 -3.08 -14.06 5.49
N ARG A 46 -2.55 -13.95 6.69
CA ARG A 46 -2.85 -12.85 7.59
C ARG A 46 -2.34 -11.53 7.04
N GLN A 47 -1.13 -11.51 6.47
CA GLN A 47 -0.55 -10.31 5.85
C GLN A 47 -1.40 -9.85 4.67
N GLN A 48 -1.87 -10.77 3.84
CA GLN A 48 -2.77 -10.48 2.74
C GLN A 48 -4.07 -9.82 3.24
N ALA A 49 -4.67 -10.38 4.29
CA ALA A 49 -5.90 -9.84 4.86
C ALA A 49 -5.69 -8.45 5.47
N MET A 50 -4.56 -8.23 6.13
CA MET A 50 -4.22 -6.94 6.73
C MET A 50 -4.03 -5.85 5.68
N LEU A 51 -3.30 -6.14 4.61
CA LEU A 51 -3.10 -5.17 3.53
C LEU A 51 -4.41 -4.86 2.82
N LEU A 52 -5.20 -5.88 2.53
CA LEU A 52 -6.51 -5.66 1.89
C LEU A 52 -7.40 -4.77 2.77
N SER A 53 -7.42 -5.02 4.07
CA SER A 53 -8.18 -4.18 5.02
C SER A 53 -7.69 -2.73 5.01
N ALA A 54 -6.38 -2.51 4.92
CA ALA A 54 -5.81 -1.17 4.83
C ALA A 54 -6.25 -0.46 3.55
N LEU A 55 -6.26 -1.17 2.42
CA LEU A 55 -6.73 -0.62 1.14
C LEU A 55 -8.23 -0.28 1.19
N VAL A 56 -9.03 -1.12 1.82
CA VAL A 56 -10.46 -0.86 2.01
C VAL A 56 -10.67 0.39 2.88
N LEU A 57 -9.90 0.53 3.95
CA LEU A 57 -9.94 1.73 4.79
C LEU A 57 -9.57 2.97 3.99
N LEU A 58 -8.50 2.89 3.21
CA LEU A 58 -8.08 4.00 2.34
C LEU A 58 -9.20 4.38 1.36
N ARG A 59 -9.80 3.38 0.70
CA ARG A 59 -10.92 3.61 -0.21
C ARG A 59 -12.08 4.37 0.46
N LYS A 60 -12.45 3.95 1.66
CA LYS A 60 -13.52 4.59 2.43
C LYS A 60 -13.18 6.00 2.87
N SER A 61 -11.90 6.33 2.97
CA SER A 61 -11.39 7.59 3.51
C SER A 61 -10.89 8.56 2.45
N LEU A 62 -11.02 8.22 1.16
CA LEU A 62 -10.45 9.03 0.07
C LEU A 62 -10.96 10.49 0.08
N ARG A 63 -12.19 10.70 0.50
CA ARG A 63 -12.77 12.05 0.54
C ARG A 63 -12.52 12.77 1.87
N ASP A 64 -11.81 12.13 2.79
CA ASP A 64 -11.46 12.70 4.09
C ASP A 64 -10.14 12.10 4.58
N LEU A 65 -9.09 12.26 3.78
CA LEU A 65 -7.78 11.67 4.06
C LEU A 65 -7.15 12.21 5.34
N ASP A 66 -7.46 13.43 5.74
CA ASP A 66 -6.91 14.01 6.97
C ASP A 66 -7.27 13.18 8.21
N ARG A 67 -8.41 12.51 8.19
CA ARG A 67 -8.84 11.66 9.31
C ARG A 67 -7.92 10.46 9.52
N VAL A 68 -7.32 9.95 8.45
CA VAL A 68 -6.48 8.74 8.53
C VAL A 68 -4.99 9.05 8.62
N VAL A 69 -4.58 10.32 8.55
CA VAL A 69 -3.17 10.68 8.65
C VAL A 69 -2.53 10.16 9.95
N PRO A 70 -3.13 10.31 11.14
CA PRO A 70 -2.53 9.75 12.36
C PRO A 70 -2.37 8.24 12.29
N THR A 71 -3.32 7.52 11.69
CA THR A 71 -3.25 6.07 11.47
C THR A 71 -2.10 5.72 10.54
N LEU A 72 -1.93 6.46 9.45
CA LEU A 72 -0.84 6.24 8.49
C LEU A 72 0.52 6.52 9.12
N LYS A 73 0.64 7.56 9.92
CA LYS A 73 1.88 7.85 10.65
C LYS A 73 2.24 6.73 11.61
N ASN A 74 1.27 6.21 12.36
CA ASN A 74 1.47 5.09 13.26
C ASN A 74 1.87 3.83 12.51
N LEU A 75 1.24 3.59 11.37
CA LEU A 75 1.59 2.46 10.49
C LEU A 75 3.04 2.58 9.99
N GLY A 76 3.46 3.77 9.60
CA GLY A 76 4.84 4.04 9.19
C GLY A 76 5.83 3.79 10.32
N ALA A 77 5.51 4.22 11.53
CA ALA A 77 6.36 3.96 12.70
C ALA A 77 6.51 2.46 12.96
N ARG A 78 5.45 1.68 12.83
CA ARG A 78 5.51 0.22 12.96
C ARG A 78 6.36 -0.43 11.89
N HIS A 79 6.34 0.10 10.67
CA HIS A 79 7.13 -0.43 9.55
C HIS A 79 8.63 -0.31 9.81
N VAL A 80 9.07 0.71 10.56
CA VAL A 80 10.47 0.78 11.00
C VAL A 80 10.85 -0.46 11.80
N ALA A 81 10.01 -0.85 12.75
CA ALA A 81 10.23 -2.05 13.57
C ALA A 81 10.22 -3.34 12.74
N TYR A 82 9.47 -3.35 11.63
CA TYR A 82 9.44 -4.51 10.72
C TYR A 82 10.65 -4.58 9.79
N GLY A 83 11.50 -3.55 9.78
CA GLY A 83 12.68 -3.50 8.91
C GLY A 83 12.44 -2.83 7.56
N ALA A 84 11.29 -2.20 7.36
CA ALA A 84 11.01 -1.47 6.12
C ALA A 84 11.87 -0.22 6.02
N GLU A 85 12.37 0.05 4.81
CA GLU A 85 13.21 1.19 4.50
C GLU A 85 12.50 2.11 3.49
N PRO A 86 12.85 3.41 3.43
CA PRO A 86 12.17 4.36 2.53
C PRO A 86 12.15 3.91 1.07
N GLU A 87 13.20 3.29 0.57
CA GLU A 87 13.30 2.82 -0.81
C GLU A 87 12.34 1.67 -1.14
N HIS A 88 11.79 1.00 -0.15
CA HIS A 88 10.79 -0.06 -0.37
C HIS A 88 9.44 0.51 -0.79
N TYR A 89 9.10 1.73 -0.38
CA TYR A 89 7.78 2.32 -0.62
C TYR A 89 7.43 2.48 -2.10
N PRO A 90 8.33 3.04 -2.94
CA PRO A 90 8.04 3.14 -4.38
C PRO A 90 7.85 1.78 -5.04
N VAL A 91 8.62 0.78 -4.62
CA VAL A 91 8.52 -0.58 -5.17
C VAL A 91 7.16 -1.18 -4.85
N VAL A 92 6.73 -1.08 -3.59
CA VAL A 92 5.42 -1.57 -3.15
C VAL A 92 4.31 -0.91 -3.93
N GLY A 93 4.36 0.40 -4.09
CA GLY A 93 3.36 1.15 -4.85
C GLY A 93 3.27 0.70 -6.31
N ALA A 94 4.41 0.58 -6.97
CA ALA A 94 4.47 0.15 -8.38
C ALA A 94 3.94 -1.27 -8.56
N VAL A 95 4.33 -2.19 -7.68
CA VAL A 95 3.87 -3.59 -7.74
C VAL A 95 2.37 -3.68 -7.49
N LEU A 96 1.86 -2.91 -6.54
CA LEU A 96 0.42 -2.93 -6.22
C LEU A 96 -0.42 -2.39 -7.38
N ILE A 97 0.00 -1.29 -8.01
CA ILE A 97 -0.67 -0.75 -9.19
C ILE A 97 -0.68 -1.78 -10.32
N GLY A 98 0.45 -2.42 -10.58
CA GLY A 98 0.54 -3.47 -11.59
C GLY A 98 -0.37 -4.66 -11.32
N ALA A 99 -0.48 -5.08 -10.06
CA ALA A 99 -1.38 -6.15 -9.65
C ALA A 99 -2.85 -5.76 -9.86
N MET A 100 -3.23 -4.54 -9.52
CA MET A 100 -4.57 -4.02 -9.78
C MET A 100 -4.89 -4.03 -11.28
N ALA A 101 -3.97 -3.57 -12.11
CA ALA A 101 -4.14 -3.57 -13.57
C ALA A 101 -4.36 -4.97 -14.11
N THR A 102 -3.62 -5.95 -13.60
CA THR A 102 -3.76 -7.35 -14.00
C THR A 102 -5.13 -7.90 -13.64
N VAL A 103 -5.61 -7.63 -12.43
CA VAL A 103 -6.94 -8.10 -11.98
C VAL A 103 -8.06 -7.43 -12.77
N ALA A 104 -7.97 -6.12 -13.00
CA ALA A 104 -8.99 -5.38 -13.75
C ALA A 104 -8.99 -5.73 -15.25
N GLY A 105 -7.83 -6.15 -15.80
CA GLY A 105 -7.73 -6.53 -17.21
C GLY A 105 -8.06 -5.36 -18.14
N GLU A 106 -8.91 -5.61 -19.13
CA GLU A 106 -9.28 -4.61 -20.13
C GLU A 106 -10.02 -3.39 -19.57
N ALA A 107 -10.59 -3.51 -18.38
CA ALA A 107 -11.27 -2.41 -17.70
C ALA A 107 -10.30 -1.39 -17.10
N TRP A 108 -9.01 -1.74 -16.99
CA TRP A 108 -8.01 -0.83 -16.44
C TRP A 108 -7.70 0.30 -17.43
N GLU A 109 -7.66 1.55 -16.92
CA GLU A 109 -7.34 2.72 -17.71
C GLU A 109 -6.06 3.39 -17.22
N PRO A 110 -5.27 4.04 -18.11
CA PRO A 110 -4.03 4.72 -17.69
C PRO A 110 -4.26 5.76 -16.58
N ARG A 111 -5.40 6.44 -16.56
CA ARG A 111 -5.70 7.43 -15.52
C ARG A 111 -5.79 6.81 -14.13
N TYR A 112 -6.11 5.52 -14.04
CA TYR A 112 -6.17 4.81 -12.76
C TYR A 112 -4.77 4.63 -12.18
N ALA A 113 -3.81 4.24 -13.00
CA ALA A 113 -2.41 4.11 -12.58
C ALA A 113 -1.85 5.44 -12.09
N GLU A 114 -2.14 6.52 -12.80
CA GLU A 114 -1.72 7.87 -12.43
C GLU A 114 -2.31 8.28 -11.08
N ALA A 115 -3.62 8.07 -10.91
CA ALA A 115 -4.31 8.41 -9.68
C ALA A 115 -3.75 7.63 -8.47
N TRP A 116 -3.49 6.33 -8.64
CA TRP A 116 -2.93 5.51 -7.57
C TRP A 116 -1.48 5.87 -7.27
N GLY A 117 -0.69 6.23 -8.29
CA GLY A 117 0.66 6.73 -8.08
C GLY A 117 0.67 7.96 -7.18
N GLU A 118 -0.24 8.90 -7.41
CA GLU A 118 -0.39 10.10 -6.58
C GLU A 118 -0.88 9.74 -5.17
N ALA A 119 -1.90 8.88 -5.07
CA ALA A 119 -2.45 8.47 -3.78
C ALA A 119 -1.42 7.74 -2.92
N PHE A 120 -0.66 6.81 -3.49
CA PHE A 120 0.38 6.11 -2.75
C PHE A 120 1.53 7.03 -2.38
N GLY A 121 1.80 8.07 -3.18
CA GLY A 121 2.75 9.10 -2.80
C GLY A 121 2.34 9.84 -1.52
N VAL A 122 1.05 10.16 -1.40
CA VAL A 122 0.50 10.80 -0.20
C VAL A 122 0.56 9.84 0.99
N VAL A 123 0.17 8.60 0.81
CA VAL A 123 0.21 7.58 1.86
C VAL A 123 1.64 7.34 2.32
N ALA A 124 2.56 7.13 1.39
CA ALA A 124 3.97 6.91 1.70
C ALA A 124 4.57 8.12 2.42
N GLY A 125 4.23 9.33 2.00
CA GLY A 125 4.67 10.55 2.66
C GLY A 125 4.25 10.61 4.11
N ALA A 126 3.00 10.31 4.42
CA ALA A 126 2.50 10.27 5.80
C ALA A 126 3.16 9.17 6.62
N MET A 127 3.34 7.98 6.04
CA MET A 127 4.01 6.86 6.72
C MET A 127 5.47 7.19 7.02
N LEU A 128 6.18 7.75 6.06
CA LEU A 128 7.59 8.13 6.23
C LEU A 128 7.75 9.25 7.26
N GLU A 129 6.82 10.18 7.32
CA GLU A 129 6.80 11.22 8.34
C GLU A 129 6.64 10.60 9.73
N GLY A 130 5.73 9.65 9.89
CA GLY A 130 5.54 8.92 11.15
C GLY A 130 6.76 8.08 11.52
N ALA A 131 7.40 7.46 10.53
CA ALA A 131 8.64 6.70 10.73
C ALA A 131 9.77 7.59 11.22
N ALA A 132 9.94 8.78 10.62
CA ALA A 132 10.96 9.76 11.01
C ALA A 132 10.71 10.28 12.43
N GLU A 133 9.47 10.58 12.78
CA GLU A 133 9.09 11.03 14.12
C GLU A 133 9.42 9.96 15.17
N ALA A 134 9.12 8.68 14.87
CA ALA A 134 9.41 7.57 15.77
C ALA A 134 10.92 7.37 15.96
N GLN A 135 11.70 7.47 14.90
CA GLN A 135 13.16 7.34 14.96
C GLN A 135 13.78 8.49 15.74
N PHE A 136 13.26 9.70 15.56
CA PHE A 136 13.71 10.87 16.33
C PHE A 136 13.42 10.70 17.81
N ALA A 137 12.21 10.27 18.16
CA ALA A 137 11.81 10.03 19.55
C ALA A 137 12.68 8.94 20.22
N ALA A 138 13.00 7.88 19.48
CA ALA A 138 13.84 6.78 19.98
C ALA A 138 15.29 7.23 20.19
N ALA A 139 15.77 8.22 19.40
CA ALA A 139 17.13 8.74 19.52
C ALA A 139 17.26 9.77 20.66
N ALA A 140 16.15 10.34 21.08
CA ALA A 140 16.13 11.32 22.17
C ALA A 140 16.21 10.59 23.52
#